data_30fbba2fc8eb584682812bf9128fd523
#
_entry.id   30fbba2fc8eb584682812bf9128fd523
#
_cell.length_a   1.000
_cell.length_b   1.000
_cell.length_c   1.000
_cell.angle_alpha   90.00
_cell.angle_beta   90.00
_cell.angle_gamma   90.00
#
_symmetry.space_group_name_H-M   'P 1'
#
loop_
_entity.id
_entity.type
_entity.pdbx_description
1 polymer ?
#
loop_
_entity_poly.entity_id
_entity_poly.type
_entity_poly.pdbx_seq_one_letter_code
_entity_poly.pdbx_strand_id
1 'polypeptide(L)'
;MNRIAIMVIRTFLGLFFLAAGLSKVGQPMQTLAAVYSYQIVLPDGLASAIAHTLPWVEIILGLALLSGVFMPVTLAATASLLLAFTALTAQAWWRELPIDCGCLDLSGLHPSLAALTTPGGATLRNLFLLGLTALLALIVRSPQRSATGEN
;
A
#
# COMPACT_ATOMS: atom_id res chain seq x y z
N MET A 1 10.16 -13.94 19.89
CA MET A 1 10.22 -13.64 18.44
C MET A 1 10.91 -12.29 18.23
N ASN A 2 11.86 -12.20 17.31
CA ASN A 2 12.92 -11.19 17.34
C ASN A 2 12.43 -9.75 17.05
N ARG A 3 12.79 -8.81 17.91
CA ARG A 3 12.65 -7.36 17.66
C ARG A 3 13.20 -6.97 16.27
N ILE A 4 14.22 -7.67 15.81
CA ILE A 4 14.81 -7.51 14.48
C ILE A 4 13.80 -7.77 13.36
N ALA A 5 13.01 -8.87 13.44
CA ALA A 5 12.00 -9.17 12.42
C ALA A 5 10.90 -8.08 12.35
N ILE A 6 10.46 -7.57 13.50
CA ILE A 6 9.51 -6.44 13.56
C ILE A 6 10.11 -5.21 12.90
N MET A 7 11.37 -4.88 13.21
CA MET A 7 12.05 -3.72 12.62
C MET A 7 12.21 -3.88 11.10
N VAL A 8 12.63 -5.06 10.64
CA VAL A 8 12.84 -5.32 9.20
C VAL A 8 11.51 -5.19 8.42
N ILE A 9 10.45 -5.86 8.87
CA ILE A 9 9.15 -5.81 8.20
C ILE A 9 8.60 -4.38 8.19
N ARG A 10 8.66 -3.69 9.31
CA ARG A 10 8.21 -2.31 9.47
C ARG A 10 8.97 -1.35 8.56
N THR A 11 10.30 -1.47 8.53
CA THR A 11 11.15 -0.63 7.68
C THR A 11 10.87 -0.91 6.20
N PHE A 12 10.73 -2.16 5.81
CA PHE A 12 10.40 -2.52 4.43
C PHE A 12 9.06 -1.94 3.99
N LEU A 13 7.99 -2.13 4.79
CA LEU A 13 6.68 -1.56 4.50
C LEU A 13 6.72 -0.02 4.46
N GLY A 14 7.40 0.59 5.43
CA GLY A 14 7.52 2.05 5.52
C GLY A 14 8.24 2.65 4.32
N LEU A 15 9.36 2.06 3.90
CA LEU A 15 10.11 2.50 2.72
C LEU A 15 9.30 2.30 1.44
N PHE A 16 8.57 1.20 1.34
CA PHE A 16 7.71 0.95 0.18
C PHE A 16 6.63 2.02 0.03
N PHE A 17 5.90 2.33 1.11
CA PHE A 17 4.86 3.37 1.08
C PHE A 17 5.44 4.77 0.85
N LEU A 18 6.58 5.06 1.44
CA LEU A 18 7.27 6.34 1.24
C LEU A 18 7.70 6.50 -0.23
N ALA A 19 8.30 5.49 -0.82
CA ALA A 19 8.69 5.49 -2.23
C ALA A 19 7.47 5.63 -3.16
N ALA A 20 6.38 4.90 -2.89
CA ALA A 20 5.15 4.96 -3.66
C ALA A 20 4.49 6.36 -3.60
N GLY A 21 4.44 6.97 -2.42
CA GLY A 21 3.92 8.32 -2.25
C GLY A 21 4.80 9.39 -2.93
N LEU A 22 6.11 9.33 -2.71
CA LEU A 22 7.05 10.30 -3.30
C LEU A 22 7.05 10.26 -4.83
N SER A 23 6.93 9.08 -5.44
CA SER A 23 6.86 8.95 -6.90
C SER A 23 5.64 9.63 -7.50
N LYS A 24 4.55 9.75 -6.75
CA LYS A 24 3.28 10.33 -7.22
C LYS A 24 3.13 11.82 -6.94
N VAL A 25 3.77 12.35 -5.88
CA VAL A 25 3.64 13.77 -5.49
C VAL A 25 4.03 14.71 -6.64
N GLY A 26 5.05 14.37 -7.41
CA GLY A 26 5.49 15.18 -8.55
C GLY A 26 4.62 15.04 -9.82
N GLN A 27 3.66 14.11 -9.84
CA GLN A 27 2.93 13.71 -11.04
C GLN A 27 1.42 13.52 -10.78
N PRO A 28 0.69 14.54 -10.30
CA PRO A 28 -0.72 14.39 -9.93
C PRO A 28 -1.60 14.05 -11.14
N MET A 29 -1.26 14.50 -12.33
CA MET A 29 -2.00 14.19 -13.56
C MET A 29 -1.88 12.72 -13.95
N GLN A 30 -0.72 12.09 -13.74
CA GLN A 30 -0.55 10.64 -13.97
C GLN A 30 -1.34 9.82 -12.95
N THR A 31 -1.36 10.25 -11.68
CA THR A 31 -2.18 9.60 -10.64
C THR A 31 -3.67 9.72 -10.98
N LEU A 32 -4.12 10.86 -11.48
CA LEU A 32 -5.50 11.05 -11.92
C LEU A 32 -5.84 10.16 -13.13
N ALA A 33 -4.94 10.11 -14.12
CA ALA A 33 -5.09 9.21 -15.27
C ALA A 33 -5.17 7.74 -14.84
N ALA A 34 -4.35 7.32 -13.85
CA ALA A 34 -4.42 5.99 -13.27
C ALA A 34 -5.78 5.72 -12.60
N VAL A 35 -6.34 6.68 -11.85
CA VAL A 35 -7.67 6.55 -11.24
C VAL A 35 -8.75 6.32 -12.31
N TYR A 36 -8.72 7.09 -13.39
CA TYR A 36 -9.69 6.93 -14.49
C TYR A 36 -9.50 5.62 -15.27
N SER A 37 -8.28 5.13 -15.39
CA SER A 37 -7.98 3.89 -16.12
C SER A 37 -8.63 2.65 -15.50
N TYR A 38 -8.93 2.67 -14.19
CA TYR A 38 -9.70 1.61 -13.52
C TYR A 38 -11.18 1.56 -13.95
N GLN A 39 -11.66 2.52 -14.75
CA GLN A 39 -13.02 2.59 -15.26
C GLN A 39 -14.10 2.47 -14.17
N ILE A 40 -13.85 3.07 -13.02
CA ILE A 40 -14.81 3.17 -11.93
C ILE A 40 -15.59 4.46 -12.12
N VAL A 41 -16.93 4.36 -12.02
CA VAL A 41 -17.80 5.53 -12.10
C VAL A 41 -17.63 6.38 -10.82
N LEU A 42 -16.75 7.35 -10.89
CA LEU A 42 -16.53 8.31 -9.81
C LEU A 42 -16.88 9.72 -10.31
N PRO A 43 -17.47 10.57 -9.47
CA PRO A 43 -17.59 12.00 -9.77
C PRO A 43 -16.19 12.61 -9.96
N ASP A 44 -16.01 13.50 -10.94
CA ASP A 44 -14.72 14.09 -11.28
C ASP A 44 -14.05 14.79 -10.09
N GLY A 45 -14.83 15.44 -9.24
CA GLY A 45 -14.32 16.06 -8.02
C GLY A 45 -13.71 15.05 -7.04
N LEU A 46 -14.32 13.86 -6.91
CA LEU A 46 -13.82 12.80 -6.03
C LEU A 46 -12.56 12.15 -6.61
N ALA A 47 -12.53 11.87 -7.91
CA ALA A 47 -11.35 11.32 -8.58
C ALA A 47 -10.14 12.27 -8.43
N SER A 48 -10.36 13.57 -8.63
CA SER A 48 -9.33 14.60 -8.44
C SER A 48 -8.87 14.68 -6.97
N ALA A 49 -9.79 14.66 -6.02
CA ALA A 49 -9.45 14.66 -4.59
C ALA A 49 -8.60 13.44 -4.21
N ILE A 50 -8.97 12.25 -4.66
CA ILE A 50 -8.19 11.02 -4.44
C ILE A 50 -6.78 11.17 -5.04
N ALA A 51 -6.67 11.62 -6.29
CA ALA A 51 -5.39 11.76 -6.97
C ALA A 51 -4.43 12.71 -6.24
N HIS A 52 -4.94 13.76 -5.61
CA HIS A 52 -4.13 14.72 -4.86
C HIS A 52 -3.84 14.31 -3.42
N THR A 53 -4.76 13.64 -2.74
CA THR A 53 -4.61 13.29 -1.31
C THR A 53 -3.89 11.95 -1.10
N LEU A 54 -4.08 10.99 -2.00
CA LEU A 54 -3.52 9.64 -1.89
C LEU A 54 -2.00 9.60 -1.69
N PRO A 55 -1.18 10.36 -2.46
CA PRO A 55 0.27 10.36 -2.27
C PRO A 55 0.68 10.83 -0.86
N TRP A 56 -0.02 11.81 -0.31
CA TRP A 56 0.25 12.31 1.04
C TRP A 56 -0.10 11.29 2.11
N VAL A 57 -1.21 10.56 1.94
CA VAL A 57 -1.58 9.46 2.83
C VAL A 57 -0.52 8.37 2.79
N GLU A 58 -0.02 7.99 1.62
CA GLU A 58 1.07 7.02 1.47
C GLU A 58 2.35 7.47 2.19
N ILE A 59 2.74 8.73 2.04
CA ILE A 59 3.92 9.30 2.73
C ILE A 59 3.73 9.28 4.24
N ILE A 60 2.59 9.74 4.74
CA ILE A 60 2.30 9.77 6.19
C ILE A 60 2.32 8.36 6.77
N LEU A 61 1.70 7.39 6.10
CA LEU A 61 1.73 5.99 6.52
C LEU A 61 3.15 5.41 6.50
N GLY A 62 3.93 5.72 5.47
CA GLY A 62 5.34 5.32 5.37
C GLY A 62 6.16 5.85 6.53
N LEU A 63 6.04 7.14 6.86
CA LEU A 63 6.72 7.77 7.99
C LEU A 63 6.23 7.23 9.34
N ALA A 64 4.93 7.00 9.50
CA ALA A 64 4.36 6.41 10.71
C ALA A 64 4.84 4.97 10.94
N LEU A 65 4.96 4.18 9.87
CA LEU A 65 5.56 2.85 9.93
C LEU A 65 7.04 2.92 10.32
N LEU A 66 7.82 3.82 9.74
CA LEU A 66 9.26 3.97 10.04
C LEU A 66 9.49 4.45 11.49
N SER A 67 8.70 5.40 11.98
CA SER A 67 8.80 5.90 13.35
C SER A 67 8.24 4.94 14.40
N GLY A 68 7.28 4.09 14.02
CA GLY A 68 6.60 3.17 14.93
C GLY A 68 5.57 3.84 15.84
N VAL A 69 5.14 5.04 15.48
CA VAL A 69 4.13 5.80 16.23
C VAL A 69 2.74 5.22 15.95
N PHE A 70 1.92 5.10 17.00
CA PHE A 70 0.54 4.60 16.92
C PHE A 70 0.39 3.31 16.10
N MET A 71 1.26 2.32 16.33
CA MET A 71 1.33 1.09 15.53
C MET A 71 -0.02 0.41 15.24
N PRO A 72 -0.95 0.25 16.18
CA PRO A 72 -2.25 -0.38 15.88
C PRO A 72 -3.06 0.37 14.83
N VAL A 73 -3.10 1.71 14.93
CA VAL A 73 -3.83 2.58 14.00
C VAL A 73 -3.14 2.60 12.64
N THR A 74 -1.81 2.75 12.64
CA THR A 74 -0.99 2.75 11.42
C THR A 74 -1.14 1.44 10.65
N LEU A 75 -1.10 0.30 11.32
CA LEU A 75 -1.28 -1.01 10.69
C LEU A 75 -2.71 -1.18 10.14
N ALA A 76 -3.73 -0.72 10.87
CA ALA A 76 -5.11 -0.78 10.41
C ALA A 76 -5.30 0.10 9.16
N ALA A 77 -4.78 1.32 9.15
CA ALA A 77 -4.85 2.22 8.00
C ALA A 77 -4.07 1.66 6.79
N THR A 78 -2.88 1.11 7.02
CA THR A 78 -2.07 0.45 5.98
C THR A 78 -2.81 -0.75 5.38
N ALA A 79 -3.41 -1.60 6.22
CA ALA A 79 -4.18 -2.75 5.77
C ALA A 79 -5.41 -2.31 4.96
N SER A 80 -6.14 -1.28 5.41
CA SER A 80 -7.30 -0.75 4.69
C SER A 80 -6.93 -0.21 3.31
N LEU A 81 -5.82 0.52 3.22
CA LEU A 81 -5.33 1.06 1.95
C LEU A 81 -4.89 -0.06 1.00
N LEU A 82 -4.15 -1.05 1.51
CA LEU A 82 -3.73 -2.22 0.72
C LEU A 82 -4.92 -3.05 0.26
N LEU A 83 -5.96 -3.22 1.08
CA LEU A 83 -7.20 -3.90 0.69
C LEU A 83 -7.90 -3.15 -0.45
N ALA A 84 -8.03 -1.83 -0.35
CA ALA A 84 -8.61 -1.01 -1.41
C ALA A 84 -7.81 -1.17 -2.72
N PHE A 85 -6.49 -1.05 -2.68
CA PHE A 85 -5.65 -1.26 -3.87
C PHE A 85 -5.73 -2.69 -4.41
N THR A 86 -5.77 -3.69 -3.53
CA THR A 86 -5.92 -5.09 -3.96
C THR A 86 -7.26 -5.29 -4.68
N ALA A 87 -8.35 -4.75 -4.16
CA ALA A 87 -9.66 -4.83 -4.80
C ALA A 87 -9.67 -4.17 -6.18
N LEU A 88 -9.07 -2.97 -6.30
CA LEU A 88 -8.98 -2.25 -7.56
C LEU A 88 -8.13 -2.99 -8.59
N THR A 89 -6.95 -3.47 -8.21
CA THR A 89 -6.06 -4.20 -9.12
C THR A 89 -6.61 -5.57 -9.49
N ALA A 90 -7.28 -6.27 -8.57
CA ALA A 90 -7.94 -7.54 -8.85
C ALA A 90 -9.12 -7.37 -9.82
N GLN A 91 -9.93 -6.30 -9.64
CA GLN A 91 -10.99 -5.95 -10.59
C GLN A 91 -10.42 -5.66 -11.99
N ALA A 92 -9.34 -4.89 -12.07
CA ALA A 92 -8.69 -4.57 -13.33
C ALA A 92 -8.12 -5.81 -14.00
N TRP A 93 -7.53 -6.71 -13.23
CA TRP A 93 -7.03 -7.99 -13.72
C TRP A 93 -8.16 -8.88 -14.25
N TRP A 94 -9.26 -8.99 -13.48
CA TRP A 94 -10.44 -9.77 -13.91
C TRP A 94 -11.06 -9.25 -15.22
N ARG A 95 -11.02 -7.92 -15.40
CA ARG A 95 -11.56 -7.25 -16.61
C ARG A 95 -10.54 -7.16 -17.75
N GLU A 96 -9.36 -7.76 -17.60
CA GLU A 96 -8.25 -7.71 -18.57
C GLU A 96 -7.93 -6.29 -19.07
N LEU A 97 -8.02 -5.29 -18.15
CA LEU A 97 -7.73 -3.92 -18.51
C LEU A 97 -6.22 -3.76 -18.78
N PRO A 98 -5.83 -3.20 -19.94
CA PRO A 98 -4.43 -2.95 -20.28
C PRO A 98 -3.93 -1.67 -19.58
N ILE A 99 -3.83 -1.71 -18.24
CA ILE A 99 -3.44 -0.58 -17.42
C ILE A 99 -2.18 -0.87 -16.63
N ASP A 100 -1.36 0.16 -16.41
CA ASP A 100 -0.34 0.15 -15.38
C ASP A 100 -0.97 0.61 -14.06
N CYS A 101 -0.72 -0.14 -12.98
CA CYS A 101 -1.36 0.14 -11.68
C CYS A 101 -0.99 1.49 -11.08
N GLY A 102 -0.03 2.22 -11.64
CA GLY A 102 0.39 3.55 -11.18
C GLY A 102 0.94 3.59 -9.74
N CYS A 103 1.10 2.41 -9.08
CA CYS A 103 1.57 2.38 -7.69
C CYS A 103 3.06 2.62 -7.54
N LEU A 104 3.86 2.12 -8.47
CA LEU A 104 5.30 2.34 -8.54
C LEU A 104 5.75 2.07 -9.97
N ASP A 105 6.31 3.07 -10.63
CA ASP A 105 6.88 2.88 -11.96
C ASP A 105 8.28 2.29 -11.84
N LEU A 106 8.38 0.97 -12.01
CA LEU A 106 9.64 0.22 -11.99
C LEU A 106 10.16 -0.07 -13.40
N SER A 107 9.44 0.34 -14.44
CA SER A 107 9.79 0.06 -15.84
C SER A 107 11.15 0.66 -16.23
N GLY A 108 11.50 1.79 -15.61
CA GLY A 108 12.80 2.44 -15.82
C GLY A 108 14.00 1.76 -15.17
N LEU A 109 13.80 0.81 -14.23
CA LEU A 109 14.89 0.13 -13.52
C LEU A 109 15.31 -1.17 -14.21
N HIS A 110 14.37 -2.01 -14.60
CA HIS A 110 14.66 -3.27 -15.31
C HIS A 110 13.41 -3.83 -16.00
N PRO A 111 13.49 -4.38 -17.23
CA PRO A 111 12.34 -4.92 -17.96
C PRO A 111 11.59 -6.03 -17.21
N SER A 112 12.29 -6.85 -16.41
CA SER A 112 11.66 -7.91 -15.61
C SER A 112 10.75 -7.38 -14.50
N LEU A 113 10.93 -6.13 -14.06
CA LEU A 113 10.12 -5.50 -13.03
C LEU A 113 8.82 -4.91 -13.61
N ALA A 114 8.73 -4.75 -14.92
CA ALA A 114 7.51 -4.32 -15.60
C ALA A 114 6.34 -5.29 -15.34
N ALA A 115 6.61 -6.58 -15.14
CA ALA A 115 5.59 -7.55 -14.78
C ALA A 115 4.89 -7.24 -13.43
N LEU A 116 5.58 -6.54 -12.51
CA LEU A 116 5.01 -6.14 -11.21
C LEU A 116 4.10 -4.89 -11.31
N THR A 117 4.11 -4.19 -12.45
CA THR A 117 3.24 -3.03 -12.72
C THR A 117 1.95 -3.44 -13.42
N THR A 118 1.88 -4.66 -13.97
CA THR A 118 0.64 -5.21 -14.53
C THR A 118 -0.41 -5.39 -13.44
N PRO A 119 -1.73 -5.39 -13.77
CA PRO A 119 -2.79 -5.56 -12.77
C PRO A 119 -2.64 -6.86 -11.95
N GLY A 120 -2.27 -7.97 -12.59
CA GLY A 120 -2.02 -9.25 -11.92
C GLY A 120 -0.79 -9.20 -11.00
N GLY A 121 0.33 -8.67 -11.49
CA GLY A 121 1.55 -8.51 -10.69
C GLY A 121 1.36 -7.58 -9.49
N ALA A 122 0.62 -6.49 -9.68
CA ALA A 122 0.28 -5.58 -8.59
C ALA A 122 -0.64 -6.21 -7.55
N THR A 123 -1.62 -7.01 -7.98
CA THR A 123 -2.49 -7.75 -7.06
C THR A 123 -1.67 -8.70 -6.19
N LEU A 124 -0.77 -9.49 -6.77
CA LEU A 124 0.10 -10.40 -6.03
C LEU A 124 1.01 -9.64 -5.06
N ARG A 125 1.63 -8.55 -5.50
CA ARG A 125 2.45 -7.69 -4.66
C ARG A 125 1.66 -7.13 -3.48
N ASN A 126 0.46 -6.61 -3.72
CA ASN A 126 -0.39 -6.03 -2.68
C ASN A 126 -0.84 -7.10 -1.68
N LEU A 127 -1.17 -8.32 -2.13
CA LEU A 127 -1.47 -9.45 -1.24
C LEU A 127 -0.27 -9.83 -0.37
N PHE A 128 0.94 -9.83 -0.93
CA PHE A 128 2.16 -10.06 -0.17
C PHE A 128 2.38 -8.99 0.91
N LEU A 129 2.23 -7.70 0.56
CA LEU A 129 2.35 -6.60 1.52
C LEU A 129 1.26 -6.66 2.60
N LEU A 130 0.04 -7.07 2.23
CA LEU A 130 -1.05 -7.28 3.17
C LEU A 130 -0.73 -8.41 4.14
N GLY A 131 -0.17 -9.51 3.66
CA GLY A 131 0.31 -10.63 4.49
C GLY A 131 1.38 -10.19 5.49
N LEU A 132 2.36 -9.38 5.06
CA LEU A 132 3.37 -8.81 5.96
C LEU A 132 2.75 -7.87 7.00
N THR A 133 1.77 -7.05 6.59
CA THR A 133 1.06 -6.14 7.51
C THR A 133 0.27 -6.93 8.54
N ALA A 134 -0.44 -7.99 8.14
CA ALA A 134 -1.17 -8.88 9.03
C ALA A 134 -0.24 -9.62 10.00
N LEU A 135 0.89 -10.14 9.51
CA LEU A 135 1.91 -10.78 10.35
C LEU A 135 2.45 -9.81 11.40
N LEU A 136 2.79 -8.59 10.99
CA LEU A 136 3.27 -7.56 11.92
C LEU A 136 2.19 -7.20 12.96
N ALA A 137 0.93 -7.11 12.56
CA ALA A 137 -0.19 -6.85 13.47
C ALA A 137 -0.38 -7.96 14.51
N LEU A 138 -0.26 -9.23 14.11
CA LEU A 138 -0.32 -10.37 15.01
C LEU A 138 0.83 -10.36 16.02
N ILE A 139 2.05 -10.06 15.55
CA ILE A 139 3.23 -10.01 16.41
C ILE A 139 3.12 -8.86 17.43
N VAL A 140 2.64 -7.69 17.02
CA VAL A 140 2.49 -6.53 17.92
C VAL A 140 1.37 -6.74 18.94
N ARG A 141 0.31 -7.50 18.60
CA ARG A 141 -0.80 -7.80 19.51
C ARG A 141 -0.51 -8.92 20.52
N SER A 142 0.42 -9.81 20.21
CA SER A 142 0.71 -10.97 21.06
C SER A 142 1.21 -10.68 22.49
N PRO A 143 1.93 -9.57 22.79
CA PRO A 143 2.37 -9.27 24.15
C PRO A 143 1.25 -8.79 25.08
N GLN A 144 0.13 -8.31 24.56
CA GLN A 144 -0.95 -7.75 25.40
C GLN A 144 -1.88 -8.82 26.01
N ARG A 145 -1.87 -10.05 25.52
CA ARG A 145 -2.72 -11.13 26.06
C ARG A 145 -2.21 -11.75 27.35
N SER A 146 -0.92 -11.61 27.65
CA SER A 146 -0.33 -12.19 28.88
C SER A 146 -0.51 -11.31 30.13
N ALA A 147 -0.91 -10.05 29.97
CA ALA A 147 -1.08 -9.12 31.09
C ALA A 147 -2.51 -9.07 31.68
N THR A 148 -3.50 -9.71 31.01
CA THR A 148 -4.91 -9.64 31.42
C THR A 148 -5.43 -10.97 32.03
N GLY A 149 -4.57 -11.95 32.24
CA GLY A 149 -4.95 -13.28 32.67
C GLY A 149 -4.58 -13.64 34.11
N GLU A 150 -4.10 -12.70 34.93
CA GLU A 150 -3.85 -12.91 36.37
C GLU A 150 -4.58 -11.85 37.19
N ASN A 151 -5.83 -12.17 37.50
CA ASN A 151 -6.50 -11.82 38.75
C ASN A 151 -7.66 -12.80 38.98
#